data_840c23ff6aad54a63390516245872975
#
_entry.id   840c23ff6aad54a63390516245872975
#
_cell.length_a   1.000
_cell.length_b   1.000
_cell.length_c   1.000
_cell.angle_alpha   90.00
_cell.angle_beta   90.00
_cell.angle_gamma   90.00
#
_symmetry.space_group_name_H-M   'P 1'
#
loop_
_entity.id
_entity.type
_entity.pdbx_description
1 polymer ?
#
loop_
_entity_poly.entity_id
_entity_poly.type
_entity_poly.pdbx_seq_one_letter_code
_entity_poly.pdbx_strand_id
1 'polypeptide(L)'
;EIMETWNRMASEIYINEIRLKEGVKEFIELLKKRNMKLGIATSNSRKLAKDCLRSNGILDAFDYICTSDEVPRSKPEPDVYLHAAKMIDTRPKDALVFEDIPYGILAGKRAGMEVCAVKDPYSQGSVKEKKEIADYYINTYYDILDGTYEVLKK
;
A
#
# COMPACT_ATOMS: atom_id res chain seq x y z
N GLU A 1 -3.03 21.05 -20.96
CA GLU A 1 -2.25 22.16 -20.35
C GLU A 1 -2.47 22.22 -18.83
N ILE A 2 -3.71 22.35 -18.33
CA ILE A 2 -3.98 22.33 -16.87
C ILE A 2 -3.62 21.00 -16.24
N MET A 3 -3.99 19.88 -16.85
CA MET A 3 -3.66 18.53 -16.40
C MET A 3 -2.15 18.26 -16.41
N GLU A 4 -1.45 18.73 -17.42
CA GLU A 4 0.01 18.59 -17.52
C GLU A 4 0.73 19.40 -16.43
N THR A 5 0.25 20.61 -16.16
CA THR A 5 0.78 21.44 -15.08
C THR A 5 0.52 20.82 -13.72
N TRP A 6 -0.68 20.28 -13.50
CA TRP A 6 -1.04 19.55 -12.27
C TRP A 6 -0.13 18.35 -12.05
N ASN A 7 0.03 17.53 -13.10
CA ASN A 7 0.87 16.32 -13.03
C ASN A 7 2.34 16.65 -12.76
N ARG A 8 2.85 17.74 -13.35
CA ARG A 8 4.23 18.20 -13.10
C ARG A 8 4.40 18.66 -11.65
N MET A 9 3.50 19.50 -11.13
CA MET A 9 3.54 19.98 -9.75
C MET A 9 3.40 18.83 -8.76
N ALA A 10 2.46 17.92 -9.00
CA ALA A 10 2.28 16.74 -8.16
C ALA A 10 3.54 15.86 -8.19
N SER A 11 4.16 15.65 -9.34
CA SER A 11 5.39 14.89 -9.46
C SER A 11 6.55 15.53 -8.68
N GLU A 12 6.70 16.85 -8.74
CA GLU A 12 7.72 17.56 -7.96
C GLU A 12 7.53 17.38 -6.45
N ILE A 13 6.29 17.45 -5.96
CA ILE A 13 5.97 17.19 -4.55
C ILE A 13 6.31 15.75 -4.18
N TYR A 14 5.89 14.78 -4.99
CA TYR A 14 6.16 13.35 -4.73
C TYR A 14 7.66 13.02 -4.74
N ILE A 15 8.44 13.68 -5.58
CA ILE A 15 9.90 13.48 -5.64
C ILE A 15 10.59 14.13 -4.44
N ASN A 16 10.21 15.35 -4.07
CA ASN A 16 10.96 16.17 -3.13
C ASN A 16 10.47 16.09 -1.68
N GLU A 17 9.17 15.85 -1.46
CA GLU A 17 8.53 15.98 -0.14
C GLU A 17 8.00 14.68 0.44
N ILE A 18 7.55 13.74 -0.40
CA ILE A 18 6.97 12.47 0.07
C ILE A 18 8.09 11.52 0.46
N ARG A 19 8.06 11.08 1.70
CA ARG A 19 9.01 10.13 2.27
C ARG A 19 8.32 8.85 2.68
N LEU A 20 9.10 7.77 2.78
CA LEU A 20 8.62 6.49 3.27
C LEU A 20 8.19 6.61 4.73
N LYS A 21 7.16 5.86 5.10
CA LYS A 21 6.82 5.65 6.51
C LYS A 21 7.98 4.94 7.22
N GLU A 22 8.09 5.15 8.53
CA GLU A 22 9.17 4.59 9.33
C GLU A 22 9.24 3.07 9.24
N GLY A 23 10.42 2.54 8.96
CA GLY A 23 10.71 1.11 8.88
C GLY A 23 10.38 0.45 7.55
N VAL A 24 9.79 1.16 6.58
CA VAL A 24 9.41 0.59 5.28
C VAL A 24 10.63 0.02 4.54
N LYS A 25 11.72 0.77 4.49
CA LYS A 25 12.91 0.34 3.75
C LYS A 25 13.49 -0.95 4.30
N GLU A 26 13.67 -1.03 5.61
CA GLU A 26 14.16 -2.21 6.31
C GLU A 26 13.23 -3.39 6.15
N PHE A 27 11.93 -3.16 6.20
CA PHE A 27 10.91 -4.19 5.99
C PHE A 27 10.95 -4.74 4.56
N ILE A 28 11.04 -3.87 3.55
CA ILE A 28 11.17 -4.28 2.15
C ILE A 28 12.43 -5.11 1.93
N GLU A 29 13.56 -4.70 2.50
CA GLU A 29 14.82 -5.44 2.43
C GLU A 29 14.67 -6.86 3.01
N LEU A 30 13.98 -6.98 4.15
CA LEU A 30 13.69 -8.29 4.76
C LEU A 30 12.82 -9.16 3.83
N LEU A 31 11.77 -8.59 3.26
CA LEU A 31 10.88 -9.32 2.35
C LEU A 31 11.63 -9.80 1.09
N LYS A 32 12.50 -8.98 0.54
CA LYS A 32 13.32 -9.36 -0.62
C LYS A 32 14.30 -10.46 -0.28
N LYS A 33 14.92 -10.44 0.88
CA LYS A 33 15.79 -11.54 1.36
C LYS A 33 15.03 -12.87 1.49
N ARG A 34 13.73 -12.79 1.77
CA ARG A 34 12.85 -13.97 1.87
C ARG A 34 12.18 -14.34 0.55
N ASN A 35 12.58 -13.73 -0.55
CA ASN A 35 12.01 -13.96 -1.89
C ASN A 35 10.48 -13.74 -1.95
N MET A 36 9.97 -12.81 -1.14
CA MET A 36 8.56 -12.42 -1.16
C MET A 36 8.27 -11.58 -2.39
N LYS A 37 7.10 -11.78 -2.98
CA LYS A 37 6.59 -10.96 -4.07
C LYS A 37 5.96 -9.69 -3.52
N LEU A 38 6.23 -8.56 -4.15
CA LEU A 38 5.74 -7.24 -3.72
C LEU A 38 4.97 -6.57 -4.85
N GLY A 39 3.78 -6.09 -4.53
CA GLY A 39 2.94 -5.32 -5.43
C GLY A 39 2.50 -4.00 -4.81
N ILE A 40 2.20 -3.04 -5.65
CA ILE A 40 1.56 -1.77 -5.28
C ILE A 40 0.17 -1.72 -5.90
N ALA A 41 -0.82 -1.31 -5.13
CA ALA A 41 -2.16 -1.00 -5.60
C ALA A 41 -2.49 0.46 -5.22
N THR A 42 -2.55 1.35 -6.21
CA THR A 42 -2.66 2.78 -5.96
C THR A 42 -3.76 3.44 -6.79
N SER A 43 -4.36 4.49 -6.23
CA SER A 43 -5.27 5.39 -6.96
C SER A 43 -4.53 6.50 -7.72
N ASN A 44 -3.23 6.65 -7.49
CA ASN A 44 -2.39 7.59 -8.24
C ASN A 44 -2.08 7.08 -9.65
N SER A 45 -1.65 7.98 -10.52
CA SER A 45 -1.15 7.59 -11.84
C SER A 45 0.12 6.73 -11.70
N ARG A 46 0.37 5.88 -12.67
CA ARG A 46 1.58 5.05 -12.70
C ARG A 46 2.86 5.88 -12.65
N LYS A 47 2.86 7.02 -13.36
CA LYS A 47 4.01 7.92 -13.37
C LYS A 47 4.30 8.47 -11.98
N LEU A 48 3.30 9.00 -11.27
CA LEU A 48 3.47 9.53 -9.92
C LEU A 48 3.94 8.46 -8.95
N ALA A 49 3.35 7.26 -9.01
CA ALA A 49 3.76 6.15 -8.17
C ALA A 49 5.23 5.78 -8.42
N LYS A 50 5.62 5.63 -9.67
CA LYS A 50 7.02 5.32 -10.03
C LYS A 50 8.01 6.41 -9.59
N ASP A 51 7.66 7.66 -9.80
CA ASP A 51 8.53 8.79 -9.42
C ASP A 51 8.75 8.80 -7.89
N CYS A 52 7.69 8.61 -7.12
CA CYS A 52 7.77 8.51 -5.66
C CYS A 52 8.65 7.34 -5.20
N LEU A 53 8.41 6.16 -5.74
CA LEU A 53 9.19 4.95 -5.37
C LEU A 53 10.65 5.08 -5.78
N ARG A 54 10.91 5.66 -6.94
CA ARG A 54 12.28 5.88 -7.44
C ARG A 54 13.03 6.88 -6.56
N SER A 55 12.41 8.01 -6.22
CA SER A 55 13.04 9.03 -5.36
C SER A 55 13.35 8.51 -3.96
N ASN A 56 12.60 7.52 -3.48
CA ASN A 56 12.83 6.85 -2.20
C ASN A 56 13.72 5.59 -2.31
N GLY A 57 14.20 5.26 -3.52
CA GLY A 57 15.17 4.19 -3.73
C GLY A 57 14.60 2.77 -3.63
N ILE A 58 13.29 2.59 -3.78
CA ILE A 58 12.63 1.28 -3.61
C ILE A 58 11.82 0.81 -4.83
N LEU A 59 11.88 1.52 -5.95
CA LEU A 59 11.09 1.16 -7.14
C LEU A 59 11.34 -0.27 -7.61
N ASP A 60 12.60 -0.70 -7.64
CA ASP A 60 12.99 -2.01 -8.17
C ASP A 60 12.61 -3.19 -7.25
N ALA A 61 12.17 -2.90 -6.03
CA ALA A 61 11.73 -3.93 -5.10
C ALA A 61 10.34 -4.51 -5.45
N PHE A 62 9.55 -3.80 -6.26
CA PHE A 62 8.17 -4.17 -6.59
C PHE A 62 8.09 -4.93 -7.91
N ASP A 63 7.36 -6.05 -7.88
CA ASP A 63 7.13 -6.90 -9.05
C ASP A 63 6.06 -6.33 -9.97
N TYR A 64 5.09 -5.58 -9.42
CA TYR A 64 4.05 -4.91 -10.20
C TYR A 64 3.48 -3.70 -9.48
N ILE A 65 3.11 -2.68 -10.27
CA ILE A 65 2.35 -1.51 -9.81
C ILE A 65 1.01 -1.50 -10.55
N CYS A 66 -0.07 -1.74 -9.81
CA CYS A 66 -1.43 -1.68 -10.30
C CYS A 66 -2.04 -0.31 -10.00
N THR A 67 -2.58 0.32 -11.01
CA THR A 67 -3.27 1.62 -10.88
C THR A 67 -4.77 1.45 -11.09
N SER A 68 -5.57 2.37 -10.56
CA SER A 68 -7.03 2.26 -10.61
C SER A 68 -7.62 2.36 -12.02
N ASP A 69 -6.90 2.90 -12.99
CA ASP A 69 -7.30 2.94 -14.40
C ASP A 69 -7.17 1.58 -15.13
N GLU A 70 -6.48 0.62 -14.51
CA GLU A 70 -6.35 -0.73 -15.04
C GLU A 70 -7.55 -1.64 -14.70
N VAL A 71 -8.45 -1.18 -13.84
CA VAL A 71 -9.57 -1.98 -13.33
C VAL A 71 -10.90 -1.24 -13.47
N PRO A 72 -12.03 -1.97 -13.57
CA PRO A 72 -13.35 -1.34 -13.76
C PRO A 72 -13.82 -0.49 -12.59
N ARG A 73 -13.47 -0.88 -11.34
CA ARG A 73 -13.99 -0.23 -10.14
C ARG A 73 -12.86 0.10 -9.17
N SER A 74 -12.93 1.31 -8.60
CA SER A 74 -11.97 1.79 -7.62
C SER A 74 -12.27 1.28 -6.20
N LYS A 75 -11.31 1.45 -5.28
CA LYS A 75 -11.55 1.22 -3.84
C LYS A 75 -12.81 1.99 -3.39
N PRO A 76 -13.68 1.43 -2.58
CA PRO A 76 -13.52 0.22 -1.75
C PRO A 76 -13.80 -1.12 -2.45
N GLU A 77 -14.01 -1.14 -3.77
CA GLU A 77 -14.13 -2.39 -4.49
C GLU A 77 -12.78 -3.14 -4.56
N PRO A 78 -12.79 -4.47 -4.60
CA PRO A 78 -11.57 -5.27 -4.49
C PRO A 78 -10.72 -5.34 -5.74
N ASP A 79 -11.18 -4.76 -6.84
CA ASP A 79 -10.64 -4.98 -8.19
C ASP A 79 -9.14 -4.73 -8.30
N VAL A 80 -8.64 -3.63 -7.72
CA VAL A 80 -7.22 -3.27 -7.80
C VAL A 80 -6.33 -4.27 -7.07
N TYR A 81 -6.77 -4.79 -5.93
CA TYR A 81 -6.02 -5.80 -5.18
C TYR A 81 -6.04 -7.16 -5.85
N LEU A 82 -7.20 -7.56 -6.38
CA LEU A 82 -7.31 -8.82 -7.13
C LEU A 82 -6.43 -8.79 -8.38
N HIS A 83 -6.42 -7.67 -9.09
CA HIS A 83 -5.57 -7.51 -10.27
C HIS A 83 -4.08 -7.52 -9.90
N ALA A 84 -3.68 -6.78 -8.88
CA ALA A 84 -2.30 -6.76 -8.40
C ALA A 84 -1.82 -8.18 -8.01
N ALA A 85 -2.62 -8.91 -7.26
CA ALA A 85 -2.31 -10.28 -6.87
C ALA A 85 -2.13 -11.21 -8.07
N LYS A 86 -3.02 -11.09 -9.07
CA LYS A 86 -2.91 -11.84 -10.33
C LYS A 86 -1.61 -11.55 -11.06
N MET A 87 -1.24 -10.28 -11.16
CA MET A 87 -0.04 -9.84 -11.88
C MET A 87 1.27 -10.28 -11.22
N ILE A 88 1.25 -10.53 -9.92
CA ILE A 88 2.41 -11.07 -9.20
C ILE A 88 2.28 -12.58 -8.91
N ASP A 89 1.31 -13.24 -9.56
CA ASP A 89 1.07 -14.68 -9.42
C ASP A 89 0.93 -15.13 -7.96
N THR A 90 0.01 -14.48 -7.24
CA THR A 90 -0.27 -14.75 -5.82
C THR A 90 -1.77 -14.90 -5.62
N ARG A 91 -2.18 -15.92 -4.87
CA ARG A 91 -3.60 -16.10 -4.52
C ARG A 91 -4.01 -15.07 -3.46
N PRO A 92 -5.23 -14.52 -3.51
CA PRO A 92 -5.69 -13.56 -2.48
C PRO A 92 -5.49 -14.03 -1.04
N LYS A 93 -5.80 -15.29 -0.75
CA LYS A 93 -5.64 -15.87 0.59
C LYS A 93 -4.19 -15.93 1.10
N ASP A 94 -3.23 -15.83 0.21
CA ASP A 94 -1.79 -15.85 0.54
C ASP A 94 -1.17 -14.45 0.51
N ALA A 95 -2.00 -13.41 0.36
CA ALA A 95 -1.56 -12.03 0.28
C ALA A 95 -1.91 -11.25 1.56
N LEU A 96 -0.99 -10.38 1.97
CA LEU A 96 -1.19 -9.41 3.03
C LEU A 96 -1.14 -8.00 2.44
N VAL A 97 -2.17 -7.22 2.73
CA VAL A 97 -2.28 -5.82 2.30
C VAL A 97 -1.88 -4.90 3.44
N PHE A 98 -1.12 -3.86 3.14
CA PHE A 98 -0.85 -2.73 4.04
C PHE A 98 -1.61 -1.51 3.55
N GLU A 99 -2.48 -0.95 4.37
CA GLU A 99 -3.34 0.18 4.02
C GLU A 99 -3.52 1.15 5.19
N ASP A 100 -3.63 2.43 4.86
CA ASP A 100 -3.71 3.49 5.86
C ASP A 100 -5.09 4.16 5.96
N ILE A 101 -6.01 3.85 5.06
CA ILE A 101 -7.35 4.44 5.04
C ILE A 101 -8.46 3.37 5.03
N PRO A 102 -9.63 3.64 5.67
CA PRO A 102 -10.68 2.64 5.84
C PRO A 102 -11.17 1.99 4.55
N TYR A 103 -11.45 2.76 3.50
CA TYR A 103 -11.96 2.19 2.25
C TYR A 103 -10.92 1.33 1.53
N GLY A 104 -9.63 1.60 1.69
CA GLY A 104 -8.57 0.75 1.17
C GLY A 104 -8.45 -0.57 1.95
N ILE A 105 -8.62 -0.52 3.28
CA ILE A 105 -8.68 -1.71 4.13
C ILE A 105 -9.87 -2.58 3.74
N LEU A 106 -11.04 -1.97 3.54
CA LEU A 106 -12.23 -2.67 3.10
C LEU A 106 -12.05 -3.35 1.74
N ALA A 107 -11.40 -2.67 0.79
CA ALA A 107 -11.08 -3.24 -0.51
C ALA A 107 -10.20 -4.51 -0.39
N GLY A 108 -9.18 -4.48 0.46
CA GLY A 108 -8.33 -5.63 0.74
C GLY A 108 -9.12 -6.79 1.36
N LYS A 109 -9.99 -6.50 2.31
CA LYS A 109 -10.86 -7.52 2.93
C LYS A 109 -11.85 -8.12 1.93
N ARG A 110 -12.45 -7.30 1.07
CA ARG A 110 -13.35 -7.77 0.00
C ARG A 110 -12.62 -8.62 -1.04
N ALA A 111 -11.33 -8.39 -1.22
CA ALA A 111 -10.49 -9.22 -2.10
C ALA A 111 -10.18 -10.61 -1.50
N GLY A 112 -10.55 -10.87 -0.26
CA GLY A 112 -10.22 -12.13 0.43
C GLY A 112 -8.79 -12.17 0.97
N MET A 113 -8.18 -11.02 1.19
CA MET A 113 -6.81 -10.88 1.70
C MET A 113 -6.81 -10.55 3.20
N GLU A 114 -5.73 -10.88 3.89
CA GLU A 114 -5.46 -10.29 5.19
C GLU A 114 -5.02 -8.85 5.02
N VAL A 115 -5.38 -7.98 5.96
CA VAL A 115 -5.04 -6.56 5.92
C VAL A 115 -4.42 -6.11 7.23
N CYS A 116 -3.26 -5.48 7.13
CA CYS A 116 -2.63 -4.73 8.20
C CYS A 116 -2.92 -3.24 8.01
N ALA A 117 -3.67 -2.66 8.94
CA ALA A 117 -3.90 -1.23 8.95
C ALA A 117 -2.67 -0.49 9.47
N VAL A 118 -2.32 0.60 8.83
CA VAL A 118 -1.13 1.40 9.16
C VAL A 118 -1.56 2.75 9.70
N LYS A 119 -0.92 3.19 10.79
CA LYS A 119 -1.10 4.54 11.31
C LYS A 119 -0.73 5.58 10.26
N ASP A 120 -1.57 6.59 10.14
CA ASP A 120 -1.33 7.72 9.26
C ASP A 120 -1.81 9.02 9.90
N PRO A 121 -1.01 10.11 9.89
CA PRO A 121 -1.39 11.38 10.50
C PRO A 121 -2.67 11.98 9.89
N TYR A 122 -2.89 11.76 8.60
CA TYR A 122 -4.04 12.30 7.87
C TYR A 122 -5.34 11.51 8.07
N SER A 123 -5.25 10.32 8.69
CA SER A 123 -6.40 9.45 8.96
C SER A 123 -6.52 9.03 10.42
N GLN A 124 -5.99 9.83 11.35
CA GLN A 124 -6.06 9.53 12.79
C GLN A 124 -7.49 9.49 13.33
N GLY A 125 -8.41 10.29 12.80
CA GLY A 125 -9.81 10.29 13.21
C GLY A 125 -10.56 8.98 12.90
N SER A 126 -9.98 8.10 12.08
CA SER A 126 -10.57 6.81 11.69
C SER A 126 -9.84 5.60 12.25
N VAL A 127 -9.01 5.75 13.28
CA VAL A 127 -8.26 4.63 13.90
C VAL A 127 -9.20 3.52 14.38
N LYS A 128 -10.29 3.88 15.05
CA LYS A 128 -11.29 2.92 15.52
C LYS A 128 -11.88 2.11 14.36
N GLU A 129 -12.32 2.78 13.30
CA GLU A 129 -12.87 2.17 12.10
C GLU A 129 -11.86 1.25 11.42
N LYS A 130 -10.60 1.68 11.29
CA LYS A 130 -9.52 0.84 10.73
C LYS A 130 -9.37 -0.46 11.52
N LYS A 131 -9.34 -0.37 12.85
CA LYS A 131 -9.17 -1.53 13.73
C LYS A 131 -10.37 -2.47 13.71
N GLU A 132 -11.56 -1.98 13.44
CA GLU A 132 -12.76 -2.80 13.32
C GLU A 132 -12.75 -3.66 12.05
N ILE A 133 -12.12 -3.19 10.97
CA ILE A 133 -12.12 -3.88 9.67
C ILE A 133 -10.88 -4.75 9.47
N ALA A 134 -9.70 -4.27 9.85
CA ALA A 134 -8.41 -4.91 9.60
C ALA A 134 -8.16 -6.15 10.47
N ASP A 135 -7.20 -6.95 10.07
CA ASP A 135 -6.73 -8.11 10.84
C ASP A 135 -5.58 -7.75 11.79
N TYR A 136 -4.77 -6.78 11.40
CA TYR A 136 -3.60 -6.28 12.16
C TYR A 136 -3.54 -4.76 12.13
N TYR A 137 -2.79 -4.19 13.10
CA TYR A 137 -2.50 -2.76 13.15
C TYR A 137 -1.06 -2.51 13.52
N ILE A 138 -0.42 -1.56 12.84
CA ILE A 138 0.93 -1.10 13.15
C ILE A 138 0.98 0.43 13.24
N ASN A 139 1.84 0.93 14.13
CA ASN A 139 2.17 2.35 14.19
C ASN A 139 3.28 2.71 13.20
N THR A 140 4.29 1.84 13.11
CA THR A 140 5.38 1.91 12.12
C THR A 140 5.67 0.50 11.61
N TYR A 141 6.41 0.38 10.52
CA TYR A 141 6.82 -0.93 9.99
C TYR A 141 7.87 -1.62 10.89
N TYR A 142 8.50 -0.88 11.81
CA TYR A 142 9.34 -1.48 12.85
C TYR A 142 8.55 -2.42 13.77
N ASP A 143 7.25 -2.18 13.95
CA ASP A 143 6.40 -3.07 14.76
C ASP A 143 6.39 -4.50 14.21
N ILE A 144 6.54 -4.67 12.90
CA ILE A 144 6.64 -6.00 12.29
C ILE A 144 8.00 -6.62 12.57
N LEU A 145 9.06 -5.84 12.42
CA LEU A 145 10.44 -6.29 12.66
C LEU A 145 10.67 -6.68 14.13
N ASP A 146 10.04 -5.95 15.04
CA ASP A 146 10.17 -6.11 16.49
C ASP A 146 9.14 -7.09 17.08
N GLY A 147 8.13 -7.49 16.30
CA GLY A 147 7.04 -8.35 16.77
C GLY A 147 6.02 -7.64 17.67
N THR A 148 5.95 -6.30 17.60
CA THR A 148 5.04 -5.47 18.43
C THR A 148 3.77 -5.04 17.70
N TYR A 149 3.47 -5.65 16.55
CA TYR A 149 2.23 -5.40 15.82
C TYR A 149 1.00 -5.88 16.61
N GLU A 150 -0.11 -5.19 16.45
CA GLU A 150 -1.38 -5.54 17.11
C GLU A 150 -2.16 -6.56 16.28
N VAL A 151 -2.59 -7.66 16.89
CA VAL A 151 -3.49 -8.64 16.29
C VAL A 151 -4.93 -8.28 16.67
N LEU A 152 -5.77 -7.96 15.69
CA LEU A 152 -7.12 -7.47 15.90
C LEU A 152 -8.18 -8.57 15.82
N LYS A 153 -7.90 -9.63 15.06
CA LYS A 153 -8.80 -10.76 14.89
C LYS A 153 -8.14 -12.05 15.38
N LYS A 154 -8.90 -12.79 16.11
CA LYS A 154 -8.47 -14.07 16.70
C LYS A 154 -8.98 -15.23 15.86
#